data_cf02f121bc8dfc662a3f110c8fb019ea
#
_entry.id   cf02f121bc8dfc662a3f110c8fb019ea
#
_cell.length_a   1.000
_cell.length_b   1.000
_cell.length_c   1.000
_cell.angle_alpha   90.00
_cell.angle_beta   90.00
_cell.angle_gamma   90.00
#
_symmetry.space_group_name_H-M   'P 1'
#
loop_
_entity.id
_entity.type
_entity.pdbx_description
1 polymer ?
#
loop_
_entity_poly.entity_id
_entity_poly.type
_entity_poly.pdbx_seq_one_letter_code
_entity_poly.pdbx_strand_id
1 'polypeptide(L)'
;AVQPAQEEPMAEEVVPEEPVPEEPAPEEVPTEAVAANFNLDEQEYQVLLRIVEAEAGGEDTVGKMLVANVIMNRVNSGIFPATVTGVVYQNTECGAQFAPTVDGRIDRVSVSQDTTEAVNRVLGGEDVSQGALFFRSTRSRSSWFDQSLNRVLEHGNHIFYTL
;
A
#
# COMPACT_ATOMS: atom_id res chain seq x y z
N ALA A 1 -19.65 -47.02 -28.09
CA ALA A 1 -19.42 -45.60 -28.16
C ALA A 1 -19.77 -45.00 -26.80
N VAL A 2 -18.77 -44.63 -26.04
CA VAL A 2 -18.95 -43.91 -24.77
C VAL A 2 -19.27 -42.47 -25.11
N GLN A 3 -20.47 -42.03 -24.82
CA GLN A 3 -20.78 -40.59 -24.87
C GLN A 3 -19.95 -39.94 -23.76
N PRO A 4 -19.21 -38.86 -24.08
CA PRO A 4 -18.61 -38.05 -23.01
C PRO A 4 -19.75 -37.56 -22.14
N ALA A 5 -19.60 -37.75 -20.85
CA ALA A 5 -20.50 -37.16 -19.88
C ALA A 5 -20.53 -35.65 -20.17
N GLN A 6 -21.71 -35.15 -20.55
CA GLN A 6 -21.91 -33.72 -20.53
C GLN A 6 -21.77 -33.33 -19.06
N GLU A 7 -20.67 -32.68 -18.72
CA GLU A 7 -20.63 -31.90 -17.51
C GLU A 7 -21.69 -30.82 -17.70
N GLU A 8 -22.81 -31.00 -17.07
CA GLU A 8 -23.76 -29.93 -16.90
C GLU A 8 -22.98 -28.83 -16.18
N PRO A 9 -22.94 -27.58 -16.71
CA PRO A 9 -22.40 -26.52 -15.95
C PRO A 9 -23.16 -26.52 -14.62
N MET A 10 -22.45 -26.71 -13.52
CA MET A 10 -23.02 -26.43 -12.21
C MET A 10 -23.51 -24.99 -12.28
N ALA A 11 -24.82 -24.81 -12.27
CA ALA A 11 -25.37 -23.51 -12.05
C ALA A 11 -24.75 -23.05 -10.72
N GLU A 12 -23.91 -22.04 -10.75
CA GLU A 12 -23.56 -21.33 -9.55
C GLU A 12 -24.90 -20.98 -8.90
N GLU A 13 -25.16 -21.64 -7.79
CA GLU A 13 -26.24 -21.27 -6.93
C GLU A 13 -25.89 -19.85 -6.49
N VAL A 14 -26.51 -18.87 -7.15
CA VAL A 14 -26.48 -17.48 -6.67
C VAL A 14 -27.21 -17.55 -5.34
N VAL A 15 -26.42 -17.72 -4.28
CA VAL A 15 -26.93 -17.53 -2.94
C VAL A 15 -27.43 -16.08 -2.91
N PRO A 16 -28.73 -15.85 -2.71
CA PRO A 16 -29.19 -14.48 -2.56
C PRO A 16 -28.38 -13.88 -1.42
N GLU A 17 -27.56 -12.89 -1.72
CA GLU A 17 -26.90 -12.11 -0.67
C GLU A 17 -28.02 -11.62 0.23
N GLU A 18 -28.05 -12.12 1.44
CA GLU A 18 -28.86 -11.49 2.48
C GLU A 18 -28.39 -10.04 2.52
N PRO A 19 -29.31 -9.06 2.51
CA PRO A 19 -28.91 -7.67 2.63
C PRO A 19 -28.08 -7.56 3.90
N VAL A 20 -26.77 -7.42 3.70
CA VAL A 20 -25.87 -7.02 4.78
C VAL A 20 -26.45 -5.73 5.31
N PRO A 21 -26.78 -5.63 6.60
CA PRO A 21 -27.21 -4.35 7.13
C PRO A 21 -26.15 -3.34 6.73
N GLU A 22 -26.55 -2.32 5.99
CA GLU A 22 -25.67 -1.22 5.66
C GLU A 22 -25.15 -0.70 7.00
N GLU A 23 -23.88 -1.02 7.28
CA GLU A 23 -23.19 -0.23 8.28
C GLU A 23 -23.29 1.21 7.82
N PRO A 24 -23.68 2.15 8.72
CA PRO A 24 -23.74 3.54 8.33
C PRO A 24 -22.40 3.86 7.71
N ALA A 25 -22.42 4.32 6.46
CA ALA A 25 -21.22 4.72 5.75
C ALA A 25 -20.41 5.61 6.71
N PRO A 26 -19.13 5.31 6.98
CA PRO A 26 -18.33 6.18 7.80
C PRO A 26 -18.47 7.58 7.22
N GLU A 27 -18.81 8.56 8.04
CA GLU A 27 -18.89 9.94 7.61
C GLU A 27 -17.58 10.25 6.87
N GLU A 28 -17.68 10.59 5.59
CA GLU A 28 -16.52 11.00 4.81
C GLU A 28 -15.98 12.28 5.44
N VAL A 29 -14.95 12.11 6.29
CA VAL A 29 -14.19 13.26 6.77
C VAL A 29 -13.51 13.87 5.56
N PRO A 30 -13.71 15.17 5.28
CA PRO A 30 -13.04 15.83 4.16
C PRO A 30 -11.54 15.54 4.18
N THR A 31 -10.95 15.16 3.05
CA THR A 31 -9.51 14.83 2.94
C THR A 31 -8.61 15.93 3.49
N GLU A 32 -8.98 17.19 3.29
CA GLU A 32 -8.27 18.34 3.87
C GLU A 32 -8.22 18.34 5.40
N ALA A 33 -9.32 17.95 6.06
CA ALA A 33 -9.36 17.89 7.52
C ALA A 33 -8.48 16.76 8.06
N VAL A 34 -8.44 15.62 7.38
CA VAL A 34 -7.56 14.49 7.74
C VAL A 34 -6.11 14.88 7.59
N ALA A 35 -5.73 15.46 6.44
CA ALA A 35 -4.37 15.90 6.19
C ALA A 35 -3.90 16.95 7.23
N ALA A 36 -4.75 17.91 7.58
CA ALA A 36 -4.44 18.93 8.59
C ALA A 36 -4.23 18.32 9.99
N ASN A 37 -5.00 17.30 10.36
CA ASN A 37 -4.86 16.63 11.67
C ASN A 37 -3.51 15.90 11.81
N PHE A 38 -2.87 15.51 10.70
CA PHE A 38 -1.61 14.77 10.70
C PHE A 38 -0.41 15.60 10.27
N ASN A 39 -0.54 16.92 10.16
CA ASN A 39 0.51 17.82 9.75
C ASN A 39 1.02 17.61 8.30
N LEU A 40 0.25 16.96 7.45
CA LEU A 40 0.50 16.89 6.03
C LEU A 40 -0.34 17.93 5.31
N ASP A 41 0.23 18.59 4.29
CA ASP A 41 -0.61 19.34 3.37
C ASP A 41 -1.39 18.39 2.46
N GLU A 42 -2.43 18.89 1.80
CA GLU A 42 -3.31 18.07 0.95
C GLU A 42 -2.53 17.40 -0.18
N GLN A 43 -1.56 18.08 -0.76
CA GLN A 43 -0.75 17.53 -1.85
C GLN A 43 0.11 16.36 -1.37
N GLU A 44 0.76 16.47 -0.23
CA GLU A 44 1.53 15.41 0.43
C GLU A 44 0.63 14.20 0.74
N TYR A 45 -0.54 14.46 1.26
CA TYR A 45 -1.53 13.42 1.58
C TYR A 45 -1.96 12.66 0.32
N GLN A 46 -2.26 13.37 -0.78
CA GLN A 46 -2.63 12.75 -2.04
C GLN A 46 -1.50 11.90 -2.63
N VAL A 47 -0.26 12.36 -2.53
CA VAL A 47 0.90 11.57 -2.97
C VAL A 47 1.01 10.27 -2.17
N LEU A 48 0.86 10.35 -0.84
CA LEU A 48 0.90 9.17 0.03
C LEU A 48 -0.21 8.16 -0.32
N LEU A 49 -1.44 8.62 -0.49
CA LEU A 49 -2.56 7.76 -0.89
C LEU A 49 -2.29 7.05 -2.21
N ARG A 50 -1.82 7.78 -3.22
CA ARG A 50 -1.60 7.24 -4.55
C ARG A 50 -0.45 6.26 -4.60
N ILE A 51 0.64 6.52 -3.90
CA ILE A 51 1.76 5.58 -3.91
C ILE A 51 1.41 4.28 -3.18
N VAL A 52 0.69 4.36 -2.07
CA VAL A 52 0.22 3.16 -1.37
C VAL A 52 -0.71 2.34 -2.26
N GLU A 53 -1.64 2.99 -2.95
CA GLU A 53 -2.53 2.30 -3.91
C GLU A 53 -1.74 1.68 -5.06
N ALA A 54 -0.78 2.39 -5.63
CA ALA A 54 0.03 1.89 -6.74
C ALA A 54 0.91 0.69 -6.35
N GLU A 55 1.47 0.71 -5.15
CA GLU A 55 2.37 -0.34 -4.65
C GLU A 55 1.63 -1.52 -4.01
N ALA A 56 0.53 -1.27 -3.37
CA ALA A 56 -0.15 -2.22 -2.49
C ALA A 56 -1.66 -2.32 -2.71
N GLY A 57 -2.18 -1.85 -3.85
CA GLY A 57 -3.62 -1.83 -4.13
C GLY A 57 -4.27 -3.22 -4.08
N GLY A 58 -3.52 -4.28 -4.37
CA GLY A 58 -3.96 -5.67 -4.29
C GLY A 58 -3.73 -6.34 -2.93
N GLU A 59 -3.11 -5.64 -1.98
CA GLU A 59 -2.83 -6.16 -0.64
C GLU A 59 -4.02 -5.93 0.30
N ASP A 60 -4.00 -6.64 1.44
CA ASP A 60 -4.94 -6.37 2.51
C ASP A 60 -4.63 -5.05 3.24
N THR A 61 -5.47 -4.67 4.18
CA THR A 61 -5.32 -3.40 4.92
C THR A 61 -3.96 -3.31 5.62
N VAL A 62 -3.50 -4.40 6.23
CA VAL A 62 -2.19 -4.44 6.91
C VAL A 62 -1.05 -4.27 5.90
N GLY A 63 -1.12 -4.90 4.73
CA GLY A 63 -0.13 -4.75 3.66
C GLY A 63 -0.03 -3.31 3.16
N LYS A 64 -1.14 -2.63 3.04
CA LYS A 64 -1.20 -1.20 2.69
C LYS A 64 -0.63 -0.31 3.79
N MET A 65 -0.95 -0.62 5.05
CA MET A 65 -0.37 0.07 6.20
C MET A 65 1.14 -0.08 6.26
N LEU A 66 1.66 -1.26 5.99
CA LEU A 66 3.10 -1.52 5.96
C LEU A 66 3.83 -0.64 4.95
N VAL A 67 3.29 -0.49 3.74
CA VAL A 67 3.89 0.41 2.73
C VAL A 67 3.83 1.87 3.20
N ALA A 68 2.71 2.31 3.75
CA ALA A 68 2.59 3.65 4.32
C ALA A 68 3.56 3.87 5.48
N ASN A 69 3.72 2.89 6.37
CA ASN A 69 4.68 2.95 7.47
C ASN A 69 6.12 3.11 6.97
N VAL A 70 6.53 2.36 5.93
CA VAL A 70 7.87 2.50 5.35
C VAL A 70 8.11 3.93 4.88
N ILE A 71 7.16 4.53 4.18
CA ILE A 71 7.29 5.91 3.69
C ILE A 71 7.41 6.88 4.86
N MET A 72 6.55 6.78 5.87
CA MET A 72 6.59 7.66 7.03
C MET A 72 7.82 7.43 7.90
N ASN A 73 8.30 6.19 8.02
CA ASN A 73 9.56 5.89 8.70
C ASN A 73 10.74 6.57 8.01
N ARG A 74 10.76 6.56 6.67
CA ARG A 74 11.79 7.29 5.90
C ARG A 74 11.73 8.80 6.16
N VAL A 75 10.53 9.39 6.11
CA VAL A 75 10.33 10.82 6.39
C VAL A 75 10.90 11.21 7.75
N ASN A 76 10.74 10.37 8.76
CA ASN A 76 11.16 10.62 10.13
C ASN A 76 12.57 10.14 10.47
N SER A 77 13.26 9.48 9.53
CA SER A 77 14.53 8.80 9.83
C SER A 77 15.76 9.70 9.94
N GLY A 78 15.71 10.88 9.32
CA GLY A 78 16.87 11.76 9.19
C GLY A 78 17.90 11.36 8.12
N ILE A 79 17.73 10.20 7.48
CA ILE A 79 18.63 9.68 6.42
C ILE A 79 17.97 9.60 5.04
N PHE A 80 16.69 9.89 4.96
CA PHE A 80 15.92 10.03 3.74
C PHE A 80 15.34 11.45 3.66
N PRO A 81 14.78 11.85 2.51
CA PRO A 81 14.09 13.15 2.44
C PRO A 81 13.03 13.28 3.54
N ALA A 82 12.86 14.49 4.06
CA ALA A 82 12.01 14.77 5.20
C ALA A 82 10.53 15.04 4.84
N THR A 83 10.14 14.81 3.59
CA THR A 83 8.78 14.98 3.10
C THR A 83 8.29 13.73 2.37
N VAL A 84 6.98 13.52 2.35
CA VAL A 84 6.38 12.40 1.60
C VAL A 84 6.74 12.50 0.12
N THR A 85 6.55 13.65 -0.50
CA THR A 85 6.89 13.85 -1.92
C THR A 85 8.38 13.59 -2.16
N GLY A 86 9.24 14.07 -1.29
CA GLY A 86 10.69 13.83 -1.39
C GLY A 86 11.05 12.36 -1.31
N VAL A 87 10.43 11.60 -0.43
CA VAL A 87 10.64 10.15 -0.31
C VAL A 87 10.11 9.41 -1.53
N VAL A 88 8.87 9.70 -1.92
CA VAL A 88 8.18 8.98 -3.01
C VAL A 88 8.86 9.21 -4.36
N TYR A 89 9.27 10.42 -4.66
CA TYR A 89 9.93 10.79 -5.92
C TYR A 89 11.45 10.76 -5.84
N GLN A 90 12.02 10.22 -4.77
CA GLN A 90 13.46 10.12 -4.64
C GLN A 90 14.07 9.34 -5.80
N ASN A 91 15.05 9.96 -6.45
CA ASN A 91 15.83 9.36 -7.50
C ASN A 91 17.31 9.40 -7.10
N THR A 92 17.94 8.26 -7.06
CA THR A 92 19.35 8.09 -6.71
C THR A 92 20.14 7.63 -7.93
N GLU A 93 21.45 7.48 -7.78
CA GLU A 93 22.30 6.87 -8.82
C GLU A 93 21.84 5.47 -9.21
N CYS A 94 21.13 4.77 -8.32
CA CYS A 94 20.53 3.47 -8.58
C CYS A 94 19.15 3.54 -9.27
N GLY A 95 18.66 4.75 -9.55
CA GLY A 95 17.35 5.01 -10.14
C GLY A 95 16.27 5.42 -9.15
N ALA A 96 15.03 5.45 -9.63
CA ALA A 96 13.86 5.81 -8.82
C ALA A 96 13.60 4.75 -7.75
N GLN A 97 13.26 5.20 -6.54
CA GLN A 97 12.94 4.30 -5.43
C GLN A 97 11.60 3.59 -5.60
N PHE A 98 10.65 4.22 -6.29
CA PHE A 98 9.31 3.68 -6.50
C PHE A 98 8.98 3.66 -8.01
N ALA A 99 8.83 2.47 -8.57
CA ALA A 99 8.54 2.27 -9.98
C ALA A 99 7.28 3.02 -10.48
N PRO A 100 6.19 3.16 -9.70
CA PRO A 100 5.01 3.89 -10.15
C PRO A 100 5.26 5.37 -10.48
N THR A 101 6.32 5.98 -9.98
CA THR A 101 6.69 7.36 -10.32
C THR A 101 7.31 7.47 -11.71
N VAL A 102 7.88 6.38 -12.22
CA VAL A 102 8.54 6.32 -13.54
C VAL A 102 7.58 5.86 -14.62
N ASP A 103 6.79 4.82 -14.36
CA ASP A 103 5.84 4.27 -15.32
C ASP A 103 4.49 5.01 -15.37
N GLY A 104 4.30 5.99 -14.49
CA GLY A 104 3.11 6.84 -14.44
C GLY A 104 1.91 6.23 -13.72
N ARG A 105 2.04 5.05 -13.11
CA ARG A 105 0.91 4.43 -12.37
C ARG A 105 0.43 5.31 -11.23
N ILE A 106 1.31 6.04 -10.57
CA ILE A 106 0.96 6.94 -9.46
C ILE A 106 -0.08 8.00 -9.88
N ASP A 107 -0.07 8.41 -11.14
CA ASP A 107 -1.00 9.42 -11.65
C ASP A 107 -2.30 8.82 -12.19
N ARG A 108 -2.34 7.51 -12.37
CA ARG A 108 -3.47 6.79 -12.99
C ARG A 108 -4.30 5.97 -12.03
N VAL A 109 -3.80 5.68 -10.84
CA VAL A 109 -4.52 4.85 -9.87
C VAL A 109 -5.75 5.58 -9.31
N SER A 110 -6.77 4.79 -9.05
CA SER A 110 -7.93 5.23 -8.26
C SER A 110 -7.76 4.72 -6.84
N VAL A 111 -7.66 5.63 -5.89
CA VAL A 111 -7.46 5.30 -4.49
C VAL A 111 -8.73 4.69 -3.92
N SER A 112 -8.64 3.45 -3.42
CA SER A 112 -9.75 2.76 -2.79
C SER A 112 -10.01 3.30 -1.37
N GLN A 113 -11.21 3.05 -0.86
CA GLN A 113 -11.56 3.38 0.51
C GLN A 113 -10.66 2.62 1.52
N ASP A 114 -10.33 1.38 1.24
CA ASP A 114 -9.44 0.56 2.08
C ASP A 114 -8.03 1.16 2.15
N THR A 115 -7.50 1.64 1.03
CA THR A 115 -6.21 2.35 1.02
C THR A 115 -6.28 3.65 1.83
N THR A 116 -7.35 4.41 1.70
CA THR A 116 -7.56 5.63 2.49
C THR A 116 -7.60 5.32 3.99
N GLU A 117 -8.32 4.30 4.38
CA GLU A 117 -8.40 3.85 5.79
C GLU A 117 -7.03 3.43 6.31
N ALA A 118 -6.30 2.62 5.56
CA ALA A 118 -4.96 2.17 5.93
C ALA A 118 -3.98 3.34 6.14
N VAL A 119 -3.96 4.29 5.22
CA VAL A 119 -3.11 5.48 5.31
C VAL A 119 -3.50 6.34 6.51
N ASN A 120 -4.79 6.56 6.72
CA ASN A 120 -5.28 7.34 7.86
C ASN A 120 -4.91 6.71 9.20
N ARG A 121 -4.96 5.39 9.31
CA ARG A 121 -4.52 4.66 10.52
C ARG A 121 -3.03 4.87 10.79
N VAL A 122 -2.20 4.80 9.76
CA VAL A 122 -0.76 5.03 9.88
C VAL A 122 -0.47 6.48 10.29
N LEU A 123 -1.13 7.45 9.68
CA LEU A 123 -0.98 8.86 10.05
C LEU A 123 -1.47 9.14 11.46
N GLY A 124 -2.45 8.38 11.94
CA GLY A 124 -2.94 8.41 13.32
C GLY A 124 -2.03 7.77 14.36
N GLY A 125 -0.90 7.20 13.94
CA GLY A 125 0.13 6.65 14.81
C GLY A 125 0.21 5.12 14.85
N GLU A 126 -0.63 4.38 14.08
CA GLU A 126 -0.49 2.92 14.02
C GLU A 126 0.77 2.55 13.23
N ASP A 127 1.58 1.70 13.80
CA ASP A 127 2.79 1.18 13.18
C ASP A 127 2.85 -0.35 13.32
N VAL A 128 2.78 -1.02 12.18
CA VAL A 128 2.87 -2.48 12.09
C VAL A 128 4.19 -2.94 11.46
N SER A 129 5.08 -1.98 11.13
CA SER A 129 6.26 -2.21 10.30
C SER A 129 7.51 -2.64 11.07
N GLN A 130 7.52 -2.55 12.39
CA GLN A 130 8.70 -2.82 13.23
C GLN A 130 9.94 -2.00 12.79
N GLY A 131 9.74 -0.77 12.36
CA GLY A 131 10.79 0.14 11.93
C GLY A 131 11.30 -0.10 10.50
N ALA A 132 10.57 -0.85 9.67
CA ALA A 132 10.98 -1.13 8.30
C ALA A 132 11.16 0.17 7.49
N LEU A 133 12.26 0.23 6.73
CA LEU A 133 12.63 1.33 5.87
C LEU A 133 12.66 0.95 4.38
N PHE A 134 12.59 -0.35 4.08
CA PHE A 134 12.67 -0.89 2.74
C PHE A 134 11.67 -2.02 2.57
N PHE A 135 11.19 -2.18 1.34
CA PHE A 135 10.45 -3.38 0.97
C PHE A 135 10.73 -3.77 -0.47
N ARG A 136 10.52 -5.04 -0.79
CA ARG A 136 10.54 -5.57 -2.14
C ARG A 136 9.40 -6.53 -2.37
N SER A 137 9.06 -6.74 -3.64
CA SER A 137 8.16 -7.83 -4.01
C SER A 137 8.80 -9.19 -3.71
N THR A 138 8.00 -10.14 -3.25
CA THR A 138 8.42 -11.55 -3.08
C THR A 138 8.86 -12.19 -4.40
N ARG A 139 8.43 -11.62 -5.53
CA ARG A 139 8.79 -12.06 -6.89
C ARG A 139 10.10 -11.45 -7.40
N SER A 140 10.62 -10.44 -6.71
CA SER A 140 11.91 -9.84 -7.04
C SER A 140 13.04 -10.82 -6.73
N ARG A 141 14.01 -10.92 -7.63
CA ARG A 141 15.19 -11.76 -7.47
C ARG A 141 16.43 -10.98 -7.00
N SER A 142 16.25 -9.75 -6.54
CA SER A 142 17.37 -8.95 -6.04
C SER A 142 17.90 -9.54 -4.75
N SER A 143 19.14 -10.03 -4.78
CA SER A 143 19.85 -10.51 -3.60
C SER A 143 20.41 -9.37 -2.74
N TRP A 144 20.46 -8.15 -3.29
CA TRP A 144 21.03 -7.00 -2.59
C TRP A 144 20.35 -6.75 -1.24
N PHE A 145 19.01 -6.85 -1.20
CA PHE A 145 18.23 -6.66 0.02
C PHE A 145 18.66 -7.65 1.10
N ASP A 146 18.74 -8.93 0.78
CA ASP A 146 19.06 -9.97 1.76
C ASP A 146 20.53 -9.94 2.21
N GLN A 147 21.41 -9.39 1.37
CA GLN A 147 22.85 -9.26 1.70
C GLN A 147 23.18 -7.98 2.46
N SER A 148 22.42 -6.91 2.22
CA SER A 148 22.76 -5.56 2.69
C SER A 148 21.86 -5.06 3.80
N LEU A 149 20.67 -5.64 3.96
CA LEU A 149 19.64 -5.20 4.90
C LEU A 149 19.21 -6.33 5.84
N ASN A 150 18.65 -5.94 6.97
CA ASN A 150 18.07 -6.89 7.92
C ASN A 150 16.60 -7.13 7.59
N ARG A 151 16.23 -8.38 7.33
CA ARG A 151 14.84 -8.76 7.12
C ARG A 151 14.06 -8.63 8.43
N VAL A 152 12.91 -7.96 8.38
CA VAL A 152 12.04 -7.71 9.53
C VAL A 152 10.82 -8.62 9.48
N LEU A 153 10.08 -8.61 8.38
CA LEU A 153 8.86 -9.39 8.21
C LEU A 153 8.51 -9.58 6.72
N GLU A 154 7.67 -10.56 6.48
CA GLU A 154 7.01 -10.77 5.18
C GLU A 154 5.51 -10.70 5.38
N HIS A 155 4.81 -10.00 4.48
CA HIS A 155 3.37 -9.91 4.48
C HIS A 155 2.83 -9.79 3.06
N GLY A 156 1.87 -10.64 2.71
CA GLY A 156 1.33 -10.67 1.35
C GLY A 156 2.43 -10.90 0.31
N ASN A 157 2.51 -10.01 -0.66
CA ASN A 157 3.50 -10.08 -1.74
C ASN A 157 4.76 -9.24 -1.48
N HIS A 158 4.98 -8.78 -0.26
CA HIS A 158 6.10 -7.93 0.11
C HIS A 158 6.94 -8.50 1.25
N ILE A 159 8.24 -8.26 1.18
CA ILE A 159 9.20 -8.52 2.25
C ILE A 159 9.77 -7.17 2.69
N PHE A 160 9.84 -6.96 4.00
CA PHE A 160 10.22 -5.70 4.62
C PHE A 160 11.56 -5.81 5.34
N TYR A 161 12.37 -4.74 5.25
CA TYR A 161 13.73 -4.70 5.76
C TYR A 161 14.01 -3.40 6.50
N THR A 162 15.03 -3.45 7.34
CA THR A 162 15.66 -2.28 7.96
C THR A 162 17.18 -2.30 7.78
N LEU A 163 17.83 -1.22 8.16
CA LEU A 163 19.28 -1.09 8.14
C LEU A 163 19.96 -2.00 9.19
#